data_9cc7501fcb3c16384fa5f5b3a4520b7e
#
_entry.id   9cc7501fcb3c16384fa5f5b3a4520b7e
#
_cell.length_a   1.000
_cell.length_b   1.000
_cell.length_c   1.000
_cell.angle_alpha   90.00
_cell.angle_beta   90.00
_cell.angle_gamma   90.00
#
_symmetry.space_group_name_H-M   'P 1'
#
loop_
_entity.id
_entity.type
_entity.pdbx_description
1 polymer ?
#
loop_
_entity_poly.entity_id
_entity_poly.type
_entity_poly.pdbx_seq_one_letter_code
_entity_poly.pdbx_strand_id
1 'polypeptide(L)'
;VYKRQACGCHDNRMDKIWWNELWLGYPVGEQYREGSNVENAHLLTRPLMLVVGEMDDNVDPASTMQVVDALIKANKDFELVVIPGARHTMGEDFGEHKRYDFFVRNLLKVNPPAWDEL
;
A
#
# COMPACT_ATOMS: atom_id res chain seq x y z
N VAL A 1 6.36 6.73 -12.32
CA VAL A 1 5.97 5.35 -12.01
C VAL A 1 4.64 5.37 -11.26
N TYR A 2 3.68 4.59 -11.71
CA TYR A 2 2.40 4.38 -11.03
C TYR A 2 2.53 3.18 -10.11
N LYS A 3 1.98 3.26 -8.90
CA LYS A 3 2.07 2.17 -7.93
C LYS A 3 0.70 1.72 -7.43
N ARG A 4 0.51 0.42 -7.41
CA ARG A 4 -0.51 -0.24 -6.62
C ARG A 4 0.20 -1.16 -5.62
N GLN A 5 -0.10 -1.00 -4.34
CA GLN A 5 0.46 -1.77 -3.24
C GLN A 5 -0.66 -2.57 -2.59
N ALA A 6 -0.45 -3.85 -2.34
CA ALA A 6 -1.37 -4.69 -1.57
C ALA A 6 -0.62 -5.30 -0.38
N CYS A 7 -1.27 -5.31 0.78
CA CYS A 7 -0.80 -5.91 2.03
C CYS A 7 0.68 -5.62 2.32
N GLY A 8 1.14 -4.38 2.06
CA GLY A 8 2.54 -4.02 2.21
C GLY A 8 2.95 -3.69 3.63
N CYS A 9 4.14 -4.14 4.03
CA CYS A 9 4.84 -3.55 5.15
C CYS A 9 5.45 -2.23 4.71
N HIS A 10 4.98 -1.13 5.26
CA HIS A 10 5.37 0.21 4.84
C HIS A 10 6.49 0.81 5.69
N ASP A 11 6.69 0.27 6.89
CA ASP A 11 7.79 0.62 7.77
C ASP A 11 8.33 -0.64 8.43
N ASN A 12 9.54 -1.00 8.10
CA ASN A 12 10.15 -2.26 8.55
C ASN A 12 10.48 -2.28 10.06
N ARG A 13 10.31 -1.16 10.75
CA ARG A 13 10.39 -1.10 12.23
C ARG A 13 9.11 -1.62 12.91
N MET A 14 8.03 -1.82 12.14
CA MET A 14 6.71 -2.27 12.62
C MET A 14 6.40 -3.73 12.37
N ASP A 15 7.25 -4.47 11.71
CA ASP A 15 7.00 -5.85 11.33
C ASP A 15 7.93 -6.81 12.07
N LYS A 16 7.87 -8.08 11.72
CA LYS A 16 8.66 -9.17 12.32
C LYS A 16 10.14 -8.87 12.27
N ILE A 17 10.77 -8.74 13.43
CA ILE A 17 12.18 -8.34 13.53
C ILE A 17 13.10 -9.31 12.81
N TRP A 18 12.87 -10.63 12.95
CA TRP A 18 13.67 -11.67 12.31
C TRP A 18 13.65 -11.59 10.78
N TRP A 19 12.52 -11.13 10.18
CA TRP A 19 12.37 -10.93 8.74
C TRP A 19 13.13 -9.67 8.30
N ASN A 20 12.94 -8.59 9.02
CA ASN A 20 13.50 -7.30 8.64
C ASN A 20 15.01 -7.22 8.87
N GLU A 21 15.53 -7.83 9.94
CA GLU A 21 16.98 -7.93 10.15
C GLU A 21 17.68 -8.73 9.05
N LEU A 22 17.02 -9.77 8.52
CA LEU A 22 17.56 -10.55 7.42
C LEU A 22 17.85 -9.70 6.17
N TRP A 23 16.98 -8.72 5.90
CA TRP A 23 17.05 -7.91 4.68
C TRP A 23 17.67 -6.54 4.87
N LEU A 24 17.47 -5.93 6.02
CA LEU A 24 17.93 -4.56 6.32
C LEU A 24 19.08 -4.53 7.33
N GLY A 25 19.39 -5.67 7.96
CA GLY A 25 20.48 -5.79 8.90
C GLY A 25 20.19 -5.29 10.30
N TYR A 26 21.19 -5.41 11.15
CA TYR A 26 21.21 -5.00 12.55
C TYR A 26 22.45 -4.13 12.81
N PRO A 27 22.37 -3.09 13.66
CA PRO A 27 21.18 -2.63 14.37
C PRO A 27 20.19 -1.86 13.49
N VAL A 28 18.98 -1.63 14.02
CA VAL A 28 18.00 -0.74 13.40
C VAL A 28 18.58 0.67 13.34
N GLY A 29 18.90 1.12 12.15
CA GLY A 29 19.55 2.41 11.89
C GLY A 29 18.89 3.20 10.77
N GLU A 30 19.66 4.08 10.17
CA GLU A 30 19.18 4.98 9.12
C GLU A 30 18.60 4.24 7.89
N GLN A 31 19.11 3.07 7.56
CA GLN A 31 18.60 2.24 6.47
C GLN A 31 17.10 1.89 6.61
N TYR A 32 16.60 1.75 7.84
CA TYR A 32 15.17 1.52 8.09
C TYR A 32 14.35 2.78 7.84
N ARG A 33 14.88 3.94 8.20
CA ARG A 33 14.25 5.24 7.97
C ARG A 33 14.22 5.59 6.48
N GLU A 34 15.35 5.46 5.82
CA GLU A 34 15.48 5.75 4.38
C GLU A 34 14.56 4.84 3.53
N GLY A 35 14.38 3.59 3.94
CA GLY A 35 13.48 2.64 3.28
C GLY A 35 12.00 2.76 3.67
N SER A 36 11.65 3.59 4.64
CA SER A 36 10.28 3.70 5.14
C SER A 36 9.37 4.49 4.20
N ASN A 37 8.26 3.89 3.79
CA ASN A 37 7.22 4.60 3.05
C ASN A 37 6.50 5.67 3.90
N VAL A 38 6.47 5.49 5.22
CA VAL A 38 5.91 6.47 6.15
C VAL A 38 6.75 7.75 6.16
N GLU A 39 8.05 7.61 6.34
CA GLU A 39 9.00 8.74 6.33
C GLU A 39 9.04 9.46 4.97
N ASN A 40 8.94 8.70 3.88
CA ASN A 40 9.06 9.19 2.51
C ASN A 40 7.72 9.54 1.85
N ALA A 41 6.60 9.50 2.57
CA ALA A 41 5.26 9.77 2.02
C ALA A 41 5.17 11.15 1.33
N HIS A 42 5.87 12.14 1.86
CA HIS A 42 5.92 13.50 1.30
C HIS A 42 6.51 13.57 -0.12
N LEU A 43 7.30 12.57 -0.52
CA LEU A 43 7.92 12.50 -1.84
C LEU A 43 6.99 11.93 -2.92
N LEU A 44 5.78 11.49 -2.56
CA LEU A 44 4.83 10.94 -3.53
C LEU A 44 4.46 12.01 -4.58
N THR A 45 4.68 11.68 -5.88
CA THR A 45 4.36 12.55 -7.02
C THR A 45 3.50 11.86 -8.08
N ARG A 46 3.17 10.60 -7.89
CA ARG A 46 2.42 9.79 -8.87
C ARG A 46 1.20 9.14 -8.23
N PRO A 47 0.19 8.78 -9.02
CA PRO A 47 -0.95 8.04 -8.51
C PRO A 47 -0.54 6.79 -7.73
N LEU A 48 -1.15 6.62 -6.57
CA LEU A 48 -0.94 5.51 -5.65
C LEU A 48 -2.28 4.91 -5.27
N MET A 49 -2.40 3.59 -5.32
CA MET A 49 -3.49 2.84 -4.70
C MET A 49 -2.94 1.86 -3.67
N LEU A 50 -3.48 1.91 -2.47
CA LEU A 50 -3.20 1.01 -1.37
C LEU A 50 -4.38 0.06 -1.18
N VAL A 51 -4.09 -1.23 -1.04
CA VAL A 51 -5.09 -2.26 -0.74
C VAL A 51 -4.65 -3.02 0.49
N VAL A 52 -5.57 -3.21 1.44
CA VAL A 52 -5.30 -3.92 2.69
C VAL A 52 -6.48 -4.78 3.08
N GLY A 53 -6.21 -6.00 3.54
CA GLY A 53 -7.19 -6.85 4.21
C GLY A 53 -7.37 -6.39 5.65
N GLU A 54 -8.62 -6.22 6.09
CA GLU A 54 -8.93 -5.77 7.45
C GLU A 54 -8.37 -6.72 8.51
N MET A 55 -8.38 -8.02 8.22
CA MET A 55 -7.97 -9.10 9.13
C MET A 55 -6.59 -9.66 8.77
N ASP A 56 -5.71 -8.85 8.19
CA ASP A 56 -4.36 -9.31 7.84
C ASP A 56 -3.57 -9.67 9.10
N ASP A 57 -3.28 -10.96 9.25
CA ASP A 57 -2.54 -11.53 10.37
C ASP A 57 -1.07 -11.80 10.06
N ASN A 58 -0.62 -11.42 8.88
CA ASN A 58 0.76 -11.52 8.44
C ASN A 58 1.48 -10.16 8.52
N VAL A 59 0.92 -9.16 7.85
CA VAL A 59 1.39 -7.76 7.93
C VAL A 59 0.28 -6.91 8.51
N ASP A 60 0.49 -6.39 9.71
CA ASP A 60 -0.52 -5.63 10.44
C ASP A 60 -1.11 -4.50 9.58
N PRO A 61 -2.44 -4.42 9.42
CA PRO A 61 -3.11 -3.33 8.72
C PRO A 61 -2.70 -1.93 9.22
N ALA A 62 -2.28 -1.82 10.48
CA ALA A 62 -1.77 -0.57 11.04
C ALA A 62 -0.56 -0.02 10.28
N SER A 63 0.24 -0.88 9.63
CA SER A 63 1.34 -0.44 8.76
C SER A 63 0.83 0.38 7.56
N THR A 64 -0.26 -0.05 6.94
CA THR A 64 -0.93 0.72 5.88
C THR A 64 -1.54 2.01 6.43
N MET A 65 -2.18 1.96 7.61
CA MET A 65 -2.78 3.17 8.20
C MET A 65 -1.73 4.22 8.58
N GLN A 66 -0.53 3.84 8.95
CA GLN A 66 0.56 4.81 9.20
C GLN A 66 0.99 5.54 7.92
N VAL A 67 1.12 4.86 6.80
CA VAL A 67 1.43 5.55 5.54
C VAL A 67 0.27 6.40 5.05
N VAL A 68 -0.97 5.97 5.28
CA VAL A 68 -2.17 6.79 5.00
C VAL A 68 -2.13 8.10 5.79
N ASP A 69 -1.88 8.03 7.10
CA ASP A 69 -1.75 9.22 7.95
C ASP A 69 -0.63 10.15 7.46
N ALA A 70 0.52 9.59 7.10
CA ALA A 70 1.64 10.37 6.59
C ALA A 70 1.33 11.03 5.23
N LEU A 71 0.60 10.34 4.33
CA LEU A 71 0.16 10.91 3.06
C LEU A 71 -0.84 12.05 3.25
N ILE A 72 -1.81 11.88 4.18
CA ILE A 72 -2.78 12.93 4.53
C ILE A 72 -2.06 14.16 5.07
N LYS A 73 -1.13 13.98 6.02
CA LYS A 73 -0.35 15.09 6.60
C LYS A 73 0.51 15.81 5.56
N ALA A 74 0.99 15.07 4.56
CA ALA A 74 1.77 15.62 3.45
C ALA A 74 0.88 16.19 2.32
N ASN A 75 -0.44 16.20 2.48
CA ASN A 75 -1.42 16.67 1.49
C ASN A 75 -1.24 15.96 0.13
N LYS A 76 -1.08 14.62 0.15
CA LYS A 76 -0.93 13.79 -1.05
C LYS A 76 -2.25 13.09 -1.36
N ASP A 77 -2.59 13.03 -2.65
CA ASP A 77 -3.73 12.26 -3.15
C ASP A 77 -3.37 10.78 -3.35
N PHE A 78 -4.30 9.89 -2.97
CA PHE A 78 -4.14 8.43 -3.10
C PHE A 78 -5.51 7.74 -3.02
N GLU A 79 -5.56 6.49 -3.50
CA GLU A 79 -6.71 5.62 -3.32
C GLU A 79 -6.42 4.60 -2.21
N LEU A 80 -7.41 4.36 -1.34
CA LEU A 80 -7.34 3.33 -0.31
C LEU A 80 -8.51 2.38 -0.46
N VAL A 81 -8.21 1.08 -0.51
CA VAL A 81 -9.20 0.00 -0.54
C VAL A 81 -8.96 -0.90 0.65
N VAL A 82 -9.90 -0.92 1.59
CA VAL A 82 -9.93 -1.86 2.71
C VAL A 82 -10.91 -2.98 2.37
N ILE A 83 -10.47 -4.23 2.43
CA ILE A 83 -11.31 -5.40 2.16
C ILE A 83 -11.75 -6.00 3.50
N PRO A 84 -13.04 -5.85 3.89
CA PRO A 84 -13.53 -6.38 5.14
C PRO A 84 -13.39 -7.90 5.23
N GLY A 85 -12.94 -8.40 6.38
CA GLY A 85 -12.77 -9.82 6.64
C GLY A 85 -11.65 -10.51 5.88
N ALA A 86 -10.99 -9.84 4.96
CA ALA A 86 -9.88 -10.42 4.20
C ALA A 86 -8.58 -10.41 5.01
N ARG A 87 -7.77 -11.43 4.79
CA ARG A 87 -6.43 -11.58 5.39
C ARG A 87 -5.35 -10.99 4.49
N HIS A 88 -4.17 -11.60 4.47
CA HIS A 88 -3.03 -11.20 3.63
C HIS A 88 -3.29 -11.52 2.16
N THR A 89 -3.93 -10.62 1.43
CA THR A 89 -4.47 -10.84 0.10
C THR A 89 -4.27 -9.67 -0.85
N MET A 90 -4.37 -9.98 -2.14
CA MET A 90 -4.43 -8.98 -3.21
C MET A 90 -5.79 -8.25 -3.30
N GLY A 91 -6.78 -8.66 -2.49
CA GLY A 91 -8.12 -8.09 -2.46
C GLY A 91 -9.17 -8.89 -3.22
N GLU A 92 -8.90 -10.17 -3.46
CA GLU A 92 -9.77 -11.10 -4.18
C GLU A 92 -10.19 -10.53 -5.56
N ASP A 93 -11.30 -10.99 -6.11
CA ASP A 93 -11.79 -10.52 -7.41
C ASP A 93 -12.07 -9.01 -7.42
N PHE A 94 -12.61 -8.48 -6.31
CA PHE A 94 -12.84 -7.04 -6.17
C PHE A 94 -11.54 -6.24 -6.22
N GLY A 95 -10.52 -6.67 -5.51
CA GLY A 95 -9.22 -6.00 -5.49
C GLY A 95 -8.50 -6.07 -6.83
N GLU A 96 -8.65 -7.19 -7.54
CA GLU A 96 -8.12 -7.35 -8.90
C GLU A 96 -8.81 -6.40 -9.88
N HIS A 97 -10.13 -6.31 -9.84
CA HIS A 97 -10.89 -5.38 -10.68
C HIS A 97 -10.45 -3.92 -10.40
N LYS A 98 -10.38 -3.52 -9.12
CA LYS A 98 -9.86 -2.21 -8.73
C LYS A 98 -8.45 -1.94 -9.26
N ARG A 99 -7.60 -2.96 -9.28
CA ARG A 99 -6.25 -2.87 -9.84
C ARG A 99 -6.26 -2.56 -11.33
N TYR A 100 -7.07 -3.28 -12.10
CA TYR A 100 -7.19 -3.04 -13.55
C TYR A 100 -7.73 -1.64 -13.82
N ASP A 101 -8.79 -1.23 -13.14
CA ASP A 101 -9.36 0.11 -13.27
C ASP A 101 -8.32 1.20 -12.98
N PHE A 102 -7.57 1.02 -11.91
CA PHE A 102 -6.50 1.97 -11.55
C PHE A 102 -5.47 2.13 -12.67
N PHE A 103 -5.01 1.03 -13.25
CA PHE A 103 -4.04 1.09 -14.35
C PHE A 103 -4.66 1.59 -15.65
N VAL A 104 -5.89 1.21 -15.98
CA VAL A 104 -6.60 1.73 -17.17
C VAL A 104 -6.71 3.26 -17.08
N ARG A 105 -7.19 3.79 -15.95
CA ARG A 105 -7.30 5.24 -15.77
C ARG A 105 -5.94 5.94 -15.84
N ASN A 106 -4.96 5.41 -15.17
CA ASN A 106 -3.68 6.11 -14.96
C ASN A 106 -2.66 5.90 -16.08
N LEU A 107 -2.61 4.72 -16.70
CA LEU A 107 -1.67 4.42 -17.79
C LEU A 107 -2.27 4.70 -19.15
N LEU A 108 -3.48 4.19 -19.42
CA LEU A 108 -4.13 4.34 -20.73
C LEU A 108 -4.85 5.67 -20.87
N LYS A 109 -5.13 6.35 -19.76
CA LYS A 109 -5.86 7.64 -19.71
C LYS A 109 -7.27 7.56 -20.30
N VAL A 110 -7.92 6.41 -20.15
CA VAL A 110 -9.30 6.18 -20.54
C VAL A 110 -10.13 5.73 -19.33
N ASN A 111 -11.44 5.87 -19.44
CA ASN A 111 -12.33 5.36 -18.40
C ASN A 111 -12.46 3.84 -18.53
N PRO A 112 -12.34 3.07 -17.44
CA PRO A 112 -12.66 1.66 -17.46
C PRO A 112 -14.16 1.45 -17.67
N PRO A 113 -14.60 0.24 -18.07
CA PRO A 113 -16.02 -0.11 -18.14
C PRO A 113 -16.72 0.09 -16.81
N ALA A 114 -18.02 0.38 -16.83
CA ALA A 114 -18.81 0.44 -15.60
C ALA A 114 -18.94 -0.96 -14.97
N TRP A 115 -18.94 -1.02 -13.65
CA TRP A 115 -18.94 -2.29 -12.92
C TRP A 115 -20.22 -3.10 -13.08
N ASP A 116 -21.33 -2.44 -13.30
CA ASP A 116 -22.65 -3.02 -13.55
C ASP A 116 -22.84 -3.53 -15.01
N GLU A 117 -21.87 -3.30 -15.86
CA GLU A 117 -21.85 -3.77 -17.25
C GLU A 117 -21.03 -5.06 -17.45
N LEU A 118 -20.48 -5.62 -16.36
CA LEU A 118 -19.64 -6.82 -16.35
C LEU A 118 -20.42 -8.07 -15.84
#